data_bb5aa9c20749410bcc6854ef10b34c55
#
_entry.id   bb5aa9c20749410bcc6854ef10b34c55
#
_cell.length_a   1.000
_cell.length_b   1.000
_cell.length_c   1.000
_cell.angle_alpha   90.00
_cell.angle_beta   90.00
_cell.angle_gamma   90.00
#
_symmetry.space_group_name_H-M   'P 1'
#
loop_
_entity.id
_entity.type
_entity.pdbx_description
1 polymer ?
#
loop_
_entity_poly.entity_id
_entity_poly.type
_entity_poly.pdbx_seq_one_letter_code
_entity_poly.pdbx_strand_id
1 'polypeptide(L)'
;MFSDACMETRARKRTRETRERDLDGGEAITGLPNDIVVTLILRSEYFDDPADLARLPAVSRAMRGAVAATGLRFKELREWDAAQLGCLSAVQRLYRGCRLSREELLCVAAARGGYLEELKLLRADGCPWNEWTCDYAAYGGHLEVLQWAHANGCPCSEKTCMRAASVGHLEVLQWARANGCPWGTSTCLMAARGGHLEVLQWVRANGCPCDADTCSGAASCGHLEVLQWAIANGCEWDEYTCSLAVYGGHLEVLQWARANGCPWDAETCSSAARGGHLEVLQWLRANGC
;
A
#
# COMPACT_ATOMS: atom_id res chain seq x y z
N MET A 1 -23.89 -13.40 24.56
CA MET A 1 -23.70 -11.97 24.53
C MET A 1 -23.52 -11.38 23.12
N PHE A 2 -23.13 -12.16 22.10
CA PHE A 2 -22.98 -11.67 20.71
C PHE A 2 -24.29 -11.48 19.93
N SER A 3 -25.42 -11.99 20.45
CA SER A 3 -26.72 -11.92 19.78
C SER A 3 -27.35 -10.53 19.81
N ASP A 4 -27.08 -9.73 20.83
CA ASP A 4 -27.77 -8.45 21.04
C ASP A 4 -27.19 -7.31 20.20
N ALA A 5 -25.87 -7.32 19.96
CA ALA A 5 -25.20 -6.33 19.07
C ALA A 5 -25.69 -6.45 17.61
N CYS A 6 -26.02 -7.65 17.17
CA CYS A 6 -26.57 -7.87 15.82
C CYS A 6 -28.03 -7.40 15.70
N MET A 7 -28.79 -7.42 16.81
CA MET A 7 -30.18 -6.95 16.84
C MET A 7 -30.30 -5.42 16.95
N GLU A 8 -29.42 -4.77 17.73
CA GLU A 8 -29.38 -3.30 17.79
C GLU A 8 -28.98 -2.65 16.46
N THR A 9 -28.08 -3.28 15.71
CA THR A 9 -27.73 -2.81 14.36
C THR A 9 -28.87 -2.95 13.37
N ARG A 10 -29.75 -3.96 13.52
CA ARG A 10 -30.99 -4.10 12.71
C ARG A 10 -32.02 -3.01 13.00
N ALA A 11 -32.15 -2.58 14.25
CA ALA A 11 -33.06 -1.49 14.61
C ALA A 11 -32.56 -0.12 14.10
N ARG A 12 -31.25 0.16 14.20
CA ARG A 12 -30.62 1.35 13.64
C ARG A 12 -30.65 1.36 12.11
N LYS A 13 -30.56 0.19 11.46
CA LYS A 13 -30.71 0.08 10.01
C LYS A 13 -32.13 0.43 9.54
N ARG A 14 -33.17 -0.01 10.27
CA ARG A 14 -34.56 0.34 9.95
C ARG A 14 -34.85 1.85 10.03
N THR A 15 -34.31 2.52 11.05
CA THR A 15 -34.46 3.98 11.20
C THR A 15 -33.70 4.77 10.14
N ARG A 16 -32.60 4.23 9.62
CA ARG A 16 -31.82 4.84 8.55
C ARG A 16 -32.46 4.62 7.17
N GLU A 17 -32.98 3.42 6.91
CA GLU A 17 -33.70 3.09 5.67
C GLU A 17 -35.05 3.85 5.52
N THR A 18 -35.69 4.24 6.63
CA THR A 18 -36.87 5.14 6.60
C THR A 18 -36.45 6.58 6.29
N ARG A 19 -35.29 7.04 6.82
CA ARG A 19 -34.78 8.39 6.53
C ARG A 19 -34.22 8.51 5.11
N GLU A 20 -33.68 7.45 4.54
CA GLU A 20 -33.20 7.41 3.14
C GLU A 20 -34.36 7.33 2.11
N ARG A 21 -35.54 6.83 2.49
CA ARG A 21 -36.73 6.81 1.61
C ARG A 21 -37.40 8.18 1.39
N ASP A 22 -37.24 9.08 2.35
CA ASP A 22 -37.76 10.44 2.26
C ASP A 22 -36.90 11.39 1.40
N LEU A 23 -35.75 10.95 0.92
CA LEU A 23 -34.82 11.70 0.04
C LEU A 23 -34.98 11.36 -1.45
N ASP A 24 -35.95 10.50 -1.83
CA ASP A 24 -36.12 9.98 -3.19
C ASP A 24 -36.90 10.89 -4.12
N GLY A 25 -36.68 12.18 -4.11
CA GLY A 25 -37.35 13.15 -4.99
C GLY A 25 -36.52 14.38 -5.34
N GLY A 26 -35.31 14.53 -4.84
CA GLY A 26 -34.50 15.73 -5.09
C GLY A 26 -33.31 15.47 -6.03
N GLU A 27 -33.03 16.43 -6.89
CA GLU A 27 -31.79 16.53 -7.61
C GLU A 27 -30.61 16.38 -6.61
N ALA A 28 -29.59 15.58 -6.95
CA ALA A 28 -28.48 15.24 -6.04
C ALA A 28 -27.78 16.48 -5.48
N ILE A 29 -27.76 17.55 -6.24
CA ILE A 29 -27.40 18.93 -5.83
C ILE A 29 -28.18 19.85 -6.73
N THR A 30 -29.17 20.57 -6.18
CA THR A 30 -30.06 21.45 -6.93
C THR A 30 -29.25 22.54 -7.66
N GLY A 31 -29.30 22.56 -9.00
CA GLY A 31 -28.69 23.61 -9.83
C GLY A 31 -27.25 23.38 -10.26
N LEU A 32 -26.62 22.21 -9.96
CA LEU A 32 -25.33 21.88 -10.53
C LEU A 32 -25.48 21.08 -11.83
N PRO A 33 -24.85 21.52 -12.95
CA PRO A 33 -24.80 20.76 -14.18
C PRO A 33 -24.13 19.39 -13.99
N ASN A 34 -24.68 18.37 -14.68
CA ASN A 34 -24.15 16.97 -14.56
C ASN A 34 -22.69 16.83 -14.97
N ASP A 35 -22.19 17.66 -15.88
CA ASP A 35 -20.78 17.70 -16.29
C ASP A 35 -19.86 18.18 -15.18
N ILE A 36 -20.32 19.09 -14.33
CA ILE A 36 -19.57 19.53 -13.13
C ILE A 36 -19.55 18.42 -12.08
N VAL A 37 -20.66 17.70 -11.88
CA VAL A 37 -20.71 16.55 -10.98
C VAL A 37 -19.75 15.47 -11.46
N VAL A 38 -19.75 15.15 -12.76
CA VAL A 38 -18.89 14.14 -13.36
C VAL A 38 -17.40 14.55 -13.36
N THR A 39 -17.12 15.80 -13.74
CA THR A 39 -15.72 16.25 -13.92
C THR A 39 -15.03 16.73 -12.64
N LEU A 40 -15.77 17.29 -11.69
CA LEU A 40 -15.18 17.88 -10.49
C LEU A 40 -15.44 17.09 -9.20
N ILE A 41 -16.61 16.50 -9.06
CA ILE A 41 -17.01 15.82 -7.81
C ILE A 41 -16.65 14.33 -7.84
N LEU A 42 -16.73 13.68 -9.01
CA LEU A 42 -16.49 12.24 -9.14
C LEU A 42 -15.04 11.87 -9.46
N ARG A 43 -14.10 12.82 -9.46
CA ARG A 43 -12.68 12.50 -9.55
C ARG A 43 -12.24 11.80 -8.28
N SER A 44 -11.45 10.72 -8.45
CA SER A 44 -10.94 9.91 -7.33
C SER A 44 -10.14 10.71 -6.30
N GLU A 45 -9.54 11.82 -6.71
CA GLU A 45 -8.77 12.72 -5.85
C GLU A 45 -9.60 13.47 -4.78
N TYR A 46 -10.95 13.47 -4.91
CA TYR A 46 -11.85 14.08 -3.93
C TYR A 46 -12.46 13.09 -2.95
N PHE A 47 -12.08 11.81 -3.05
CA PHE A 47 -12.58 10.78 -2.16
C PHE A 47 -11.39 10.12 -1.46
N ASP A 48 -11.35 10.22 -0.15
CA ASP A 48 -10.32 9.59 0.68
C ASP A 48 -10.41 8.06 0.61
N ASP A 49 -11.61 7.54 0.36
CA ASP A 49 -11.87 6.09 0.23
C ASP A 49 -12.52 5.80 -1.14
N PRO A 50 -11.85 5.01 -2.02
CA PRO A 50 -12.42 4.57 -3.30
C PRO A 50 -13.78 3.87 -3.17
N ALA A 51 -14.08 3.31 -1.99
CA ALA A 51 -15.38 2.71 -1.71
C ALA A 51 -16.52 3.74 -1.64
N ASP A 52 -16.22 5.02 -1.42
CA ASP A 52 -17.23 6.07 -1.42
C ASP A 52 -17.79 6.32 -2.82
N LEU A 53 -16.96 6.20 -3.85
CA LEU A 53 -17.43 6.23 -5.25
C LEU A 53 -18.43 5.10 -5.54
N ALA A 54 -18.23 3.92 -4.99
CA ALA A 54 -19.14 2.78 -5.17
C ALA A 54 -20.50 2.99 -4.45
N ARG A 55 -20.60 3.94 -3.50
CA ARG A 55 -21.83 4.27 -2.78
C ARG A 55 -22.68 5.29 -3.50
N LEU A 56 -22.09 6.14 -4.35
CA LEU A 56 -22.81 7.20 -5.04
C LEU A 56 -24.04 6.69 -5.84
N PRO A 57 -23.98 5.54 -6.55
CA PRO A 57 -25.14 4.99 -7.23
C PRO A 57 -26.30 4.60 -6.30
N ALA A 58 -26.02 4.37 -5.01
CA ALA A 58 -27.07 4.04 -4.03
C ALA A 58 -27.78 5.29 -3.48
N VAL A 59 -27.21 6.49 -3.69
CA VAL A 59 -27.73 7.75 -3.14
C VAL A 59 -28.84 8.32 -4.01
N SER A 60 -28.65 8.36 -5.33
CA SER A 60 -29.71 8.85 -6.25
C SER A 60 -29.59 8.26 -7.66
N ARG A 61 -30.69 8.38 -8.46
CA ARG A 61 -30.67 7.98 -9.88
C ARG A 61 -29.70 8.84 -10.70
N ALA A 62 -29.62 10.13 -10.39
CA ALA A 62 -28.70 11.06 -11.07
C ALA A 62 -27.25 10.67 -10.85
N MET A 63 -26.87 10.30 -9.61
CA MET A 63 -25.54 9.80 -9.30
C MET A 63 -25.22 8.47 -9.95
N ARG A 64 -26.18 7.54 -10.09
CA ARG A 64 -26.00 6.33 -10.90
C ARG A 64 -25.66 6.63 -12.34
N GLY A 65 -26.38 7.57 -12.95
CA GLY A 65 -26.11 8.02 -14.32
C GLY A 65 -24.74 8.68 -14.46
N ALA A 66 -24.36 9.52 -13.53
CA ALA A 66 -23.07 10.19 -13.51
C ALA A 66 -21.90 9.19 -13.36
N VAL A 67 -21.99 8.23 -12.44
CA VAL A 67 -21.00 7.17 -12.29
C VAL A 67 -20.91 6.29 -13.54
N ALA A 68 -22.05 5.93 -14.16
CA ALA A 68 -22.07 5.16 -15.40
C ALA A 68 -21.41 5.93 -16.57
N ALA A 69 -21.56 7.24 -16.61
CA ALA A 69 -20.95 8.10 -17.64
C ALA A 69 -19.40 8.15 -17.53
N THR A 70 -18.82 7.89 -16.37
CA THR A 70 -17.35 7.84 -16.20
C THR A 70 -16.74 6.60 -16.84
N GLY A 71 -17.53 5.58 -17.20
CA GLY A 71 -17.04 4.28 -17.67
C GLY A 71 -16.33 3.43 -16.61
N LEU A 72 -16.24 3.91 -15.37
CA LEU A 72 -15.60 3.19 -14.27
C LEU A 72 -16.47 2.01 -13.84
N ARG A 73 -15.90 0.83 -13.82
CA ARG A 73 -16.51 -0.37 -13.28
C ARG A 73 -16.02 -0.61 -11.87
N PHE A 74 -16.86 -0.30 -10.89
CA PHE A 74 -16.54 -0.58 -9.48
C PHE A 74 -16.77 -2.07 -9.19
N LYS A 75 -15.66 -2.79 -9.05
CA LYS A 75 -15.69 -4.16 -8.53
C LYS A 75 -15.74 -4.08 -7.01
N GLU A 76 -16.66 -4.81 -6.39
CA GLU A 76 -16.69 -4.93 -4.93
C GLU A 76 -15.32 -5.45 -4.47
N LEU A 77 -14.65 -4.69 -3.60
CA LEU A 77 -13.36 -5.07 -3.05
C LEU A 77 -13.53 -6.30 -2.15
N ARG A 78 -12.61 -7.26 -2.27
CA ARG A 78 -12.53 -8.35 -1.30
C ARG A 78 -12.08 -7.77 0.04
N GLU A 79 -12.47 -8.42 1.14
CA GLU A 79 -12.19 -7.97 2.51
C GLU A 79 -10.70 -7.64 2.75
N TRP A 80 -9.79 -8.51 2.26
CA TRP A 80 -8.36 -8.33 2.39
C TRP A 80 -7.84 -7.14 1.57
N ASP A 81 -8.29 -7.00 0.34
CA ASP A 81 -7.89 -5.90 -0.53
C ASP A 81 -8.36 -4.54 0.06
N ALA A 82 -9.59 -4.49 0.58
CA ALA A 82 -10.13 -3.30 1.24
C ALA A 82 -9.33 -2.94 2.51
N ALA A 83 -8.96 -3.93 3.32
CA ALA A 83 -8.16 -3.71 4.51
C ALA A 83 -6.75 -3.23 4.17
N GLN A 84 -6.11 -3.83 3.18
CA GLN A 84 -4.77 -3.43 2.73
C GLN A 84 -4.72 -2.01 2.16
N LEU A 85 -5.80 -1.55 1.55
CA LEU A 85 -5.91 -0.17 1.05
C LEU A 85 -6.31 0.83 2.14
N GLY A 86 -6.60 0.37 3.36
CA GLY A 86 -7.10 1.23 4.44
C GLY A 86 -8.55 1.68 4.26
N CYS A 87 -9.31 1.01 3.38
CA CYS A 87 -10.71 1.33 3.12
C CYS A 87 -11.62 0.86 4.26
N LEU A 88 -11.48 1.49 5.44
CA LEU A 88 -12.21 1.10 6.64
C LEU A 88 -13.72 0.98 6.43
N SER A 89 -14.31 1.92 5.69
CA SER A 89 -15.73 1.90 5.39
C SER A 89 -16.19 0.71 4.54
N ALA A 90 -15.32 0.23 3.65
CA ALA A 90 -15.58 -0.99 2.87
C ALA A 90 -15.54 -2.23 3.77
N VAL A 91 -14.52 -2.34 4.64
CA VAL A 91 -14.40 -3.44 5.60
C VAL A 91 -15.55 -3.45 6.60
N GLN A 92 -15.94 -2.28 7.11
CA GLN A 92 -17.10 -2.14 8.01
C GLN A 92 -18.42 -2.56 7.34
N ARG A 93 -18.58 -2.32 6.03
CA ARG A 93 -19.76 -2.81 5.29
C ARG A 93 -19.80 -4.34 5.21
N LEU A 94 -18.67 -4.96 4.92
CA LEU A 94 -18.55 -6.41 4.89
C LEU A 94 -18.83 -7.01 6.27
N TYR A 95 -18.31 -6.40 7.32
CA TYR A 95 -18.58 -6.82 8.70
C TYR A 95 -20.08 -6.71 9.05
N ARG A 96 -20.71 -5.54 8.79
CA ARG A 96 -22.16 -5.36 9.05
C ARG A 96 -23.05 -6.29 8.24
N GLY A 97 -22.59 -6.71 7.06
CA GLY A 97 -23.26 -7.69 6.21
C GLY A 97 -23.02 -9.15 6.66
N CYS A 98 -22.29 -9.39 7.75
CA CYS A 98 -21.82 -10.72 8.18
C CYS A 98 -21.07 -11.47 7.07
N ARG A 99 -20.36 -10.75 6.22
CA ARG A 99 -19.58 -11.29 5.08
C ARG A 99 -18.07 -11.23 5.33
N LEU A 100 -17.64 -10.65 6.46
CA LEU A 100 -16.24 -10.58 6.84
C LEU A 100 -15.82 -11.89 7.49
N SER A 101 -14.81 -12.54 6.95
CA SER A 101 -14.30 -13.81 7.46
C SER A 101 -13.28 -13.63 8.58
N ARG A 102 -12.67 -12.43 8.66
CA ARG A 102 -11.60 -12.11 9.59
C ARG A 102 -11.85 -10.75 10.23
N GLU A 103 -12.25 -10.76 11.50
CA GLU A 103 -12.57 -9.54 12.24
C GLU A 103 -11.36 -8.63 12.46
N GLU A 104 -10.16 -9.21 12.55
CA GLU A 104 -8.91 -8.46 12.67
C GLU A 104 -8.67 -7.47 11.51
N LEU A 105 -9.31 -7.69 10.36
CA LEU A 105 -9.19 -6.79 9.20
C LEU A 105 -9.79 -5.40 9.45
N LEU A 106 -10.69 -5.26 10.41
CA LEU A 106 -11.18 -3.93 10.83
C LEU A 106 -10.06 -3.11 11.45
N CYS A 107 -9.29 -3.72 12.35
CA CYS A 107 -8.15 -3.06 12.98
C CYS A 107 -7.03 -2.77 11.95
N VAL A 108 -6.79 -3.68 11.02
CA VAL A 108 -5.83 -3.50 9.92
C VAL A 108 -6.24 -2.32 9.03
N ALA A 109 -7.51 -2.23 8.62
CA ALA A 109 -8.01 -1.14 7.80
C ALA A 109 -7.93 0.21 8.52
N ALA A 110 -8.30 0.25 9.80
CA ALA A 110 -8.19 1.45 10.62
C ALA A 110 -6.73 1.90 10.76
N ALA A 111 -5.83 0.96 11.04
CA ALA A 111 -4.41 1.25 11.18
C ALA A 111 -3.76 1.72 9.87
N ARG A 112 -4.08 1.08 8.75
CA ARG A 112 -3.57 1.43 7.41
C ARG A 112 -4.06 2.80 6.93
N GLY A 113 -5.27 3.19 7.32
CA GLY A 113 -5.87 4.49 7.00
C GLY A 113 -5.55 5.61 7.99
N GLY A 114 -4.84 5.31 9.09
CA GLY A 114 -4.50 6.31 10.11
C GLY A 114 -5.65 6.68 11.06
N TYR A 115 -6.71 5.88 11.09
CA TYR A 115 -7.92 6.17 11.86
C TYR A 115 -7.75 5.75 13.33
N LEU A 116 -7.02 6.56 14.10
CA LEU A 116 -6.67 6.24 15.50
C LEU A 116 -7.89 6.09 16.40
N GLU A 117 -8.85 7.02 16.32
CA GLU A 117 -10.03 6.99 17.19
C GLU A 117 -10.93 5.78 16.86
N GLU A 118 -11.09 5.45 15.59
CA GLU A 118 -11.82 4.26 15.16
C GLU A 118 -11.11 2.98 15.63
N LEU A 119 -9.78 2.94 15.58
CA LEU A 119 -9.01 1.80 16.09
C LEU A 119 -9.21 1.64 17.61
N LYS A 120 -9.23 2.74 18.37
CA LYS A 120 -9.50 2.73 19.81
C LYS A 120 -10.91 2.17 20.10
N LEU A 121 -11.91 2.62 19.34
CA LEU A 121 -13.28 2.15 19.49
C LEU A 121 -13.41 0.65 19.14
N LEU A 122 -12.81 0.20 18.05
CA LEU A 122 -12.78 -1.21 17.66
C LEU A 122 -12.17 -2.08 18.77
N ARG A 123 -11.10 -1.61 19.39
CA ARG A 123 -10.46 -2.34 20.50
C ARG A 123 -11.30 -2.33 21.77
N ALA A 124 -11.98 -1.25 22.09
CA ALA A 124 -12.90 -1.17 23.20
C ALA A 124 -14.09 -2.15 23.04
N ASP A 125 -14.54 -2.33 21.81
CA ASP A 125 -15.58 -3.31 21.43
C ASP A 125 -15.06 -4.76 21.35
N GLY A 126 -13.77 -5.00 21.66
CA GLY A 126 -13.16 -6.33 21.69
C GLY A 126 -12.72 -6.87 20.33
N CYS A 127 -12.71 -6.05 19.27
CA CYS A 127 -12.25 -6.48 17.95
C CYS A 127 -10.80 -7.02 18.05
N PRO A 128 -10.51 -8.23 17.55
CA PRO A 128 -9.16 -8.80 17.60
C PRO A 128 -8.19 -8.03 16.71
N TRP A 129 -6.92 -8.05 17.06
CA TRP A 129 -5.82 -7.57 16.25
C TRP A 129 -4.61 -8.51 16.32
N ASN A 130 -3.66 -8.32 15.42
CA ASN A 130 -2.41 -9.08 15.35
C ASN A 130 -1.30 -8.17 14.82
N GLU A 131 -0.12 -8.74 14.54
CA GLU A 131 1.03 -8.02 13.99
C GLU A 131 0.71 -7.20 12.74
N TRP A 132 -0.25 -7.61 11.92
CA TRP A 132 -0.65 -6.86 10.71
C TRP A 132 -1.16 -5.46 11.03
N THR A 133 -1.75 -5.24 12.19
CA THR A 133 -2.19 -3.90 12.59
C THR A 133 -1.01 -2.94 12.69
N CYS A 134 0.06 -3.34 13.37
CA CYS A 134 1.31 -2.56 13.44
C CYS A 134 2.01 -2.46 12.08
N ASP A 135 2.08 -3.57 11.33
CA ASP A 135 2.71 -3.63 10.01
C ASP A 135 2.04 -2.65 9.02
N TYR A 136 0.72 -2.58 9.04
CA TYR A 136 -0.02 -1.70 8.13
C TYR A 136 -0.11 -0.25 8.63
N ALA A 137 -0.06 0.01 9.95
CA ALA A 137 0.17 1.36 10.48
C ALA A 137 1.52 1.91 10.00
N ALA A 138 2.56 1.07 10.06
CA ALA A 138 3.90 1.42 9.58
C ALA A 138 3.95 1.65 8.06
N TYR A 139 3.24 0.82 7.29
CA TYR A 139 3.10 1.00 5.84
C TYR A 139 2.34 2.28 5.47
N GLY A 140 1.35 2.68 6.29
CA GLY A 140 0.60 3.93 6.13
C GLY A 140 1.36 5.19 6.55
N GLY A 141 2.48 5.04 7.28
CA GLY A 141 3.22 6.18 7.85
C GLY A 141 2.57 6.76 9.11
N HIS A 142 1.64 6.05 9.72
CA HIS A 142 0.83 6.55 10.81
C HIS A 142 1.50 6.28 12.17
N LEU A 143 2.47 7.13 12.53
CA LEU A 143 3.28 6.97 13.74
C LEU A 143 2.44 6.92 15.01
N GLU A 144 1.46 7.81 15.17
CA GLU A 144 0.60 7.85 16.37
C GLU A 144 -0.21 6.56 16.53
N VAL A 145 -0.72 6.02 15.42
CA VAL A 145 -1.46 4.75 15.41
C VAL A 145 -0.55 3.59 15.82
N LEU A 146 0.67 3.54 15.27
CA LEU A 146 1.66 2.52 15.60
C LEU A 146 2.06 2.60 17.08
N GLN A 147 2.33 3.80 17.59
CA GLN A 147 2.67 4.06 18.98
C GLN A 147 1.57 3.58 19.92
N TRP A 148 0.33 3.97 19.65
CA TRP A 148 -0.81 3.59 20.45
C TRP A 148 -1.05 2.08 20.41
N ALA A 149 -1.02 1.47 19.23
CA ALA A 149 -1.23 0.03 19.07
C ALA A 149 -0.17 -0.77 19.85
N HIS A 150 1.10 -0.42 19.69
CA HIS A 150 2.21 -1.08 20.40
C HIS A 150 2.10 -0.93 21.92
N ALA A 151 1.80 0.29 22.42
CA ALA A 151 1.61 0.54 23.85
C ALA A 151 0.43 -0.24 24.46
N ASN A 152 -0.55 -0.64 23.65
CA ASN A 152 -1.70 -1.46 24.05
C ASN A 152 -1.52 -2.95 23.73
N GLY A 153 -0.27 -3.39 23.49
CA GLY A 153 0.08 -4.81 23.37
C GLY A 153 -0.11 -5.41 21.97
N CYS A 154 -0.29 -4.58 20.92
CA CYS A 154 -0.19 -5.08 19.56
C CYS A 154 1.26 -5.47 19.25
N PRO A 155 1.53 -6.69 18.82
CA PRO A 155 2.89 -7.10 18.53
C PRO A 155 3.40 -6.39 17.26
N CYS A 156 4.70 -6.02 17.25
CA CYS A 156 5.40 -5.67 16.01
C CYS A 156 6.30 -6.81 15.55
N SER A 157 6.49 -6.89 14.25
CA SER A 157 7.26 -7.92 13.57
C SER A 157 8.40 -7.31 12.74
N GLU A 158 9.25 -8.12 12.14
CA GLU A 158 10.23 -7.65 11.16
C GLU A 158 9.55 -6.91 9.99
N LYS A 159 8.32 -7.31 9.65
CA LYS A 159 7.53 -6.66 8.59
C LYS A 159 7.15 -5.22 8.93
N THR A 160 7.06 -4.86 10.21
CA THR A 160 6.79 -3.48 10.64
C THR A 160 7.89 -2.55 10.12
N CYS A 161 9.17 -2.89 10.37
CA CYS A 161 10.31 -2.13 9.86
C CYS A 161 10.42 -2.20 8.33
N MET A 162 10.25 -3.40 7.77
CA MET A 162 10.29 -3.63 6.32
C MET A 162 9.25 -2.78 5.58
N ARG A 163 8.02 -2.69 6.08
CA ARG A 163 6.93 -1.92 5.47
C ARG A 163 7.16 -0.41 5.58
N ALA A 164 7.62 0.10 6.72
CA ALA A 164 8.00 1.50 6.85
C ALA A 164 9.11 1.86 5.85
N ALA A 165 10.11 1.00 5.71
CA ALA A 165 11.21 1.17 4.78
C ALA A 165 10.76 1.16 3.31
N SER A 166 9.78 0.33 2.95
CA SER A 166 9.30 0.18 1.56
C SER A 166 8.61 1.42 0.99
N VAL A 167 8.16 2.32 1.85
CA VAL A 167 7.45 3.57 1.47
C VAL A 167 8.14 4.83 1.98
N GLY A 168 9.34 4.69 2.57
CA GLY A 168 10.17 5.83 2.95
C GLY A 168 9.81 6.50 4.27
N HIS A 169 9.02 5.86 5.12
CA HIS A 169 8.60 6.43 6.41
C HIS A 169 9.71 6.32 7.46
N LEU A 170 10.74 7.18 7.34
CA LEU A 170 11.93 7.15 8.18
C LEU A 170 11.61 7.33 9.67
N GLU A 171 10.75 8.28 10.03
CA GLU A 171 10.37 8.55 11.42
C GLU A 171 9.69 7.33 12.07
N VAL A 172 8.79 6.69 11.34
CA VAL A 172 8.12 5.45 11.78
C VAL A 172 9.13 4.33 12.00
N LEU A 173 10.07 4.17 11.06
CA LEU A 173 11.13 3.17 11.15
C LEU A 173 12.07 3.42 12.33
N GLN A 174 12.46 4.68 12.57
CA GLN A 174 13.27 5.09 13.69
C GLN A 174 12.59 4.75 15.02
N TRP A 175 11.31 5.10 15.14
CA TRP A 175 10.53 4.78 16.31
C TRP A 175 10.41 3.27 16.52
N ALA A 176 10.05 2.51 15.47
CA ALA A 176 9.90 1.06 15.54
C ALA A 176 11.19 0.40 16.05
N ARG A 177 12.34 0.81 15.51
CA ARG A 177 13.65 0.28 15.95
C ARG A 177 13.96 0.62 17.40
N ALA A 178 13.71 1.86 17.83
CA ALA A 178 13.92 2.30 19.21
C ALA A 178 13.04 1.55 20.22
N ASN A 179 11.89 1.04 19.79
CA ASN A 179 10.95 0.26 20.60
C ASN A 179 11.08 -1.27 20.41
N GLY A 180 12.23 -1.72 19.85
CA GLY A 180 12.56 -3.13 19.81
C GLY A 180 11.92 -3.94 18.70
N CYS A 181 11.26 -3.32 17.71
CA CYS A 181 10.80 -4.05 16.53
C CYS A 181 12.01 -4.63 15.78
N PRO A 182 11.99 -5.92 15.44
CA PRO A 182 13.10 -6.55 14.73
C PRO A 182 13.21 -6.03 13.29
N TRP A 183 14.40 -6.10 12.73
CA TRP A 183 14.69 -5.85 11.33
C TRP A 183 15.73 -6.82 10.79
N GLY A 184 15.83 -6.93 9.46
CA GLY A 184 16.79 -7.81 8.77
C GLY A 184 17.14 -7.26 7.39
N THR A 185 17.79 -8.08 6.55
CA THR A 185 18.15 -7.71 5.17
C THR A 185 16.95 -7.26 4.34
N SER A 186 15.77 -7.83 4.62
CA SER A 186 14.50 -7.41 4.00
C SER A 186 14.20 -5.91 4.17
N THR A 187 14.66 -5.29 5.26
CA THR A 187 14.46 -3.85 5.48
C THR A 187 15.29 -3.03 4.50
N CYS A 188 16.57 -3.39 4.31
CA CYS A 188 17.43 -2.75 3.31
C CYS A 188 16.92 -2.98 1.89
N LEU A 189 16.55 -4.22 1.56
CA LEU A 189 15.95 -4.58 0.27
C LEU A 189 14.73 -3.70 -0.05
N MET A 190 13.80 -3.56 0.91
CA MET A 190 12.57 -2.80 0.67
C MET A 190 12.83 -1.29 0.57
N ALA A 191 13.75 -0.73 1.34
CA ALA A 191 14.18 0.65 1.17
C ALA A 191 14.78 0.89 -0.23
N ALA A 192 15.61 -0.04 -0.69
CA ALA A 192 16.24 0.02 -2.00
C ALA A 192 15.23 -0.11 -3.15
N ARG A 193 14.28 -1.03 -3.04
CA ARG A 193 13.18 -1.19 -4.01
C ARG A 193 12.24 0.01 -4.07
N GLY A 194 12.04 0.69 -2.94
CA GLY A 194 11.24 1.92 -2.87
C GLY A 194 11.99 3.16 -3.36
N GLY A 195 13.30 3.09 -3.61
CA GLY A 195 14.12 4.25 -3.98
C GLY A 195 14.43 5.19 -2.82
N HIS A 196 14.25 4.73 -1.58
CA HIS A 196 14.36 5.57 -0.38
C HIS A 196 15.80 5.61 0.13
N LEU A 197 16.65 6.41 -0.52
CA LEU A 197 18.07 6.51 -0.20
C LEU A 197 18.34 6.90 1.26
N GLU A 198 17.64 7.91 1.78
CA GLU A 198 17.79 8.37 3.16
C GLU A 198 17.47 7.26 4.17
N VAL A 199 16.40 6.49 3.92
CA VAL A 199 16.04 5.33 4.74
C VAL A 199 17.16 4.29 4.69
N LEU A 200 17.64 3.95 3.48
CA LEU A 200 18.73 2.96 3.32
C LEU A 200 20.00 3.41 4.04
N GLN A 201 20.36 4.67 3.93
CA GLN A 201 21.50 5.26 4.64
C GLN A 201 21.34 5.12 6.15
N TRP A 202 20.19 5.47 6.67
CA TRP A 202 19.93 5.40 8.10
C TRP A 202 19.97 3.96 8.63
N VAL A 203 19.30 3.00 7.95
CA VAL A 203 19.27 1.61 8.42
C VAL A 203 20.66 0.99 8.42
N ARG A 204 21.49 1.29 7.41
CA ARG A 204 22.87 0.83 7.32
C ARG A 204 23.75 1.43 8.43
N ALA A 205 23.64 2.73 8.68
CA ALA A 205 24.35 3.40 9.77
C ALA A 205 24.00 2.84 11.15
N ASN A 206 22.80 2.26 11.30
CA ASN A 206 22.33 1.64 12.53
C ASN A 206 22.49 0.11 12.55
N GLY A 207 23.34 -0.45 11.67
CA GLY A 207 23.75 -1.85 11.71
C GLY A 207 22.77 -2.84 11.08
N CYS A 208 21.82 -2.38 10.26
CA CYS A 208 21.00 -3.29 9.46
C CYS A 208 21.86 -3.99 8.41
N PRO A 209 21.82 -5.33 8.31
CA PRO A 209 22.59 -6.04 7.29
C PRO A 209 22.06 -5.75 5.90
N CYS A 210 22.93 -5.67 4.89
CA CYS A 210 22.56 -5.69 3.47
C CYS A 210 23.24 -6.87 2.77
N ASP A 211 22.62 -7.31 1.70
CA ASP A 211 23.06 -8.39 0.84
C ASP A 211 22.90 -8.02 -0.65
N ALA A 212 23.16 -8.94 -1.55
CA ALA A 212 23.02 -8.74 -2.99
C ALA A 212 21.59 -8.42 -3.40
N ASP A 213 20.59 -8.90 -2.63
CA ASP A 213 19.16 -8.58 -2.88
C ASP A 213 18.88 -7.07 -2.75
N THR A 214 19.64 -6.37 -1.89
CA THR A 214 19.52 -4.90 -1.77
C THR A 214 19.88 -4.20 -3.09
N CYS A 215 20.98 -4.59 -3.72
CA CYS A 215 21.43 -4.05 -5.00
C CYS A 215 20.48 -4.45 -6.14
N SER A 216 20.09 -5.72 -6.18
CA SER A 216 19.17 -6.24 -7.20
C SER A 216 17.76 -5.62 -7.05
N GLY A 217 17.33 -5.32 -5.84
CA GLY A 217 16.09 -4.60 -5.53
C GLY A 217 16.09 -3.18 -6.10
N ALA A 218 17.15 -2.40 -5.87
CA ALA A 218 17.32 -1.07 -6.46
C ALA A 218 17.34 -1.13 -7.99
N ALA A 219 18.07 -2.08 -8.55
CA ALA A 219 18.20 -2.27 -9.98
C ALA A 219 16.88 -2.64 -10.66
N SER A 220 16.08 -3.50 -10.03
CA SER A 220 14.77 -3.93 -10.55
C SER A 220 13.72 -2.83 -10.67
N CYS A 221 13.90 -1.75 -9.90
CA CYS A 221 12.99 -0.60 -9.86
C CYS A 221 13.61 0.68 -10.48
N GLY A 222 14.82 0.61 -11.02
CA GLY A 222 15.46 1.71 -11.72
C GLY A 222 16.08 2.79 -10.82
N HIS A 223 16.32 2.47 -9.55
CA HIS A 223 16.85 3.43 -8.59
C HIS A 223 18.38 3.50 -8.63
N LEU A 224 18.93 4.16 -9.68
CA LEU A 224 20.37 4.24 -9.94
C LEU A 224 21.16 4.83 -8.77
N GLU A 225 20.71 5.93 -8.19
CA GLU A 225 21.38 6.60 -7.07
C GLU A 225 21.48 5.68 -5.84
N VAL A 226 20.40 4.95 -5.55
CA VAL A 226 20.35 3.97 -4.45
C VAL A 226 21.34 2.83 -4.70
N LEU A 227 21.38 2.30 -5.93
CA LEU A 227 22.31 1.24 -6.33
C LEU A 227 23.77 1.71 -6.19
N GLN A 228 24.08 2.90 -6.71
CA GLN A 228 25.41 3.51 -6.63
C GLN A 228 25.87 3.63 -5.17
N TRP A 229 24.98 4.16 -4.33
CA TRP A 229 25.29 4.31 -2.92
C TRP A 229 25.48 2.95 -2.22
N ALA A 230 24.61 1.97 -2.49
CA ALA A 230 24.69 0.65 -1.86
C ALA A 230 26.04 -0.02 -2.14
N ILE A 231 26.49 -0.03 -3.39
CA ILE A 231 27.77 -0.60 -3.81
C ILE A 231 28.96 0.16 -3.21
N ALA A 232 28.91 1.50 -3.23
CA ALA A 232 29.95 2.33 -2.62
C ALA A 232 30.08 2.09 -1.09
N ASN A 233 29.01 1.61 -0.44
CA ASN A 233 28.98 1.29 0.99
C ASN A 233 29.06 -0.20 1.30
N GLY A 234 29.57 -1.00 0.34
CA GLY A 234 29.94 -2.40 0.56
C GLY A 234 28.78 -3.40 0.52
N CYS A 235 27.63 -3.05 -0.07
CA CYS A 235 26.65 -4.07 -0.43
C CYS A 235 27.18 -4.85 -1.65
N GLU A 236 27.09 -6.16 -1.59
CA GLU A 236 27.47 -7.02 -2.70
C GLU A 236 26.46 -6.93 -3.85
N TRP A 237 26.88 -7.23 -5.06
CA TRP A 237 26.05 -7.42 -6.22
C TRP A 237 26.47 -8.65 -7.00
N ASP A 238 25.58 -9.17 -7.82
CA ASP A 238 25.78 -10.35 -8.63
C ASP A 238 25.13 -10.18 -10.03
N GLU A 239 25.10 -11.25 -10.82
CA GLU A 239 24.47 -11.29 -12.14
C GLU A 239 22.97 -10.98 -12.09
N TYR A 240 22.29 -11.25 -10.97
CA TYR A 240 20.87 -10.91 -10.79
C TYR A 240 20.63 -9.39 -10.80
N THR A 241 21.60 -8.59 -10.36
CA THR A 241 21.52 -7.14 -10.41
C THR A 241 21.35 -6.65 -11.85
N CYS A 242 22.18 -7.12 -12.78
CA CYS A 242 22.03 -6.81 -14.20
C CYS A 242 20.75 -7.41 -14.79
N SER A 243 20.43 -8.67 -14.51
CA SER A 243 19.24 -9.35 -15.04
C SER A 243 17.94 -8.68 -14.62
N LEU A 244 17.85 -8.19 -13.38
CA LEU A 244 16.65 -7.49 -12.88
C LEU A 244 16.54 -6.06 -13.40
N ALA A 245 17.65 -5.33 -13.59
CA ALA A 245 17.64 -4.05 -14.30
C ALA A 245 17.09 -4.21 -15.73
N VAL A 246 17.52 -5.26 -16.41
CA VAL A 246 17.06 -5.60 -17.77
C VAL A 246 15.59 -5.97 -17.78
N TYR A 247 15.14 -6.82 -16.85
CA TYR A 247 13.74 -7.22 -16.73
C TYR A 247 12.82 -6.04 -16.44
N GLY A 248 13.26 -5.07 -15.63
CA GLY A 248 12.56 -3.82 -15.35
C GLY A 248 12.63 -2.78 -16.47
N GLY A 249 13.49 -2.99 -17.49
CA GLY A 249 13.66 -2.03 -18.60
C GLY A 249 14.53 -0.81 -18.26
N HIS A 250 15.34 -0.89 -17.22
CA HIS A 250 16.10 0.24 -16.69
C HIS A 250 17.48 0.35 -17.38
N LEU A 251 17.50 0.88 -18.60
CA LEU A 251 18.70 0.97 -19.45
C LEU A 251 19.85 1.73 -18.76
N GLU A 252 19.57 2.85 -18.12
CA GLU A 252 20.59 3.66 -17.43
C GLU A 252 21.27 2.88 -16.30
N VAL A 253 20.49 2.16 -15.49
CA VAL A 253 20.99 1.29 -14.42
C VAL A 253 21.87 0.19 -15.01
N LEU A 254 21.42 -0.47 -16.09
CA LEU A 254 22.17 -1.52 -16.76
C LEU A 254 23.50 -0.99 -17.32
N GLN A 255 23.49 0.14 -17.99
CA GLN A 255 24.67 0.78 -18.55
C GLN A 255 25.70 1.08 -17.47
N TRP A 256 25.24 1.69 -16.37
CA TRP A 256 26.10 2.00 -15.24
C TRP A 256 26.66 0.72 -14.58
N ALA A 257 25.80 -0.26 -14.30
CA ALA A 257 26.21 -1.51 -13.68
C ALA A 257 27.28 -2.22 -14.52
N ARG A 258 27.08 -2.29 -15.85
CA ARG A 258 28.02 -2.91 -16.77
C ARG A 258 29.37 -2.17 -16.82
N ALA A 259 29.34 -0.84 -16.86
CA ALA A 259 30.54 0.00 -16.85
C ALA A 259 31.36 -0.18 -15.56
N ASN A 260 30.70 -0.57 -14.46
CA ASN A 260 31.33 -0.80 -13.16
C ASN A 260 31.60 -2.29 -12.86
N GLY A 261 31.55 -3.15 -13.88
CA GLY A 261 31.98 -4.55 -13.78
C GLY A 261 30.94 -5.53 -13.27
N CYS A 262 29.65 -5.16 -13.20
CA CYS A 262 28.60 -6.10 -12.87
C CYS A 262 28.60 -7.27 -13.87
N PRO A 263 28.63 -8.53 -13.40
CA PRO A 263 28.55 -9.68 -14.28
C PRO A 263 27.19 -9.76 -14.98
N TRP A 264 27.19 -10.29 -16.17
CA TRP A 264 25.96 -10.66 -16.88
C TRP A 264 26.18 -11.99 -17.62
N ASP A 265 25.10 -12.68 -17.94
CA ASP A 265 25.09 -13.98 -18.60
C ASP A 265 24.11 -14.06 -19.76
N ALA A 266 23.94 -15.24 -20.35
CA ALA A 266 23.00 -15.47 -21.45
C ALA A 266 21.52 -15.29 -21.02
N GLU A 267 21.22 -15.41 -19.73
CA GLU A 267 19.86 -15.19 -19.21
C GLU A 267 19.50 -13.70 -19.20
N THR A 268 20.49 -12.83 -19.12
CA THR A 268 20.30 -11.36 -19.15
C THR A 268 19.56 -10.94 -20.44
N CYS A 269 19.98 -11.47 -21.62
CA CYS A 269 19.33 -11.22 -22.89
C CYS A 269 17.90 -11.77 -22.95
N SER A 270 17.68 -12.97 -22.38
CA SER A 270 16.36 -13.57 -22.33
C SER A 270 15.39 -12.81 -21.41
N SER A 271 15.93 -12.18 -20.36
CA SER A 271 15.19 -11.32 -19.44
C SER A 271 14.68 -10.04 -20.11
N ALA A 272 15.47 -9.42 -21.00
CA ALA A 272 15.05 -8.27 -21.81
C ALA A 272 13.87 -8.63 -22.74
N ALA A 273 13.96 -9.79 -23.38
CA ALA A 273 12.90 -10.26 -24.26
C ALA A 273 11.60 -10.57 -23.49
N ARG A 274 11.72 -11.15 -22.29
CA ARG A 274 10.58 -11.40 -21.41
C ARG A 274 9.94 -10.12 -20.88
N GLY A 275 10.75 -9.11 -20.53
CA GLY A 275 10.28 -7.80 -20.08
C GLY A 275 9.66 -6.95 -21.20
N GLY A 276 9.89 -7.30 -22.48
CA GLY A 276 9.39 -6.55 -23.64
C GLY A 276 10.13 -5.23 -23.90
N HIS A 277 11.34 -5.04 -23.35
CA HIS A 277 12.11 -3.81 -23.42
C HIS A 277 13.02 -3.76 -24.64
N LEU A 278 12.49 -3.28 -25.77
CA LEU A 278 13.19 -3.27 -27.06
C LEU A 278 14.51 -2.48 -27.02
N GLU A 279 14.52 -1.31 -26.40
CA GLU A 279 15.72 -0.46 -26.31
C GLU A 279 16.84 -1.16 -25.53
N VAL A 280 16.50 -1.76 -24.39
CA VAL A 280 17.44 -2.58 -23.59
C VAL A 280 17.98 -3.74 -24.41
N LEU A 281 17.11 -4.45 -25.14
CA LEU A 281 17.52 -5.58 -25.99
C LEU A 281 18.46 -5.15 -27.11
N GLN A 282 18.19 -4.02 -27.77
CA GLN A 282 19.07 -3.45 -28.80
C GLN A 282 20.44 -3.10 -28.24
N TRP A 283 20.46 -2.46 -27.06
CA TRP A 283 21.72 -2.11 -26.40
C TRP A 283 22.53 -3.36 -26.01
N LEU A 284 21.88 -4.38 -25.43
CA LEU A 284 22.52 -5.65 -25.05
C LEU A 284 23.21 -6.30 -26.28
N ARG A 285 22.48 -6.40 -27.42
CA ARG A 285 23.02 -6.95 -28.67
C ARG A 285 24.24 -6.18 -29.17
N ALA A 286 24.19 -4.85 -29.08
CA ALA A 286 25.31 -4.00 -29.49
C ALA A 286 26.54 -4.15 -28.56
N ASN A 287 26.37 -4.64 -27.34
CA ASN A 287 27.43 -4.80 -26.34
C ASN A 287 27.83 -6.28 -26.08
N GLY A 288 27.47 -7.18 -27.00
CA GLY A 288 28.01 -8.56 -27.01
C GLY A 288 27.25 -9.57 -26.15
N CYS A 289 25.97 -9.32 -25.91
CA CYS A 289 25.10 -10.30 -25.28
C CYS A 289 24.48 -11.23 -26.31
#